data_8f911ebca0fd070501c74d99920539a8
#
_entry.id   8f911ebca0fd070501c74d99920539a8
#
_cell.length_a   1.000
_cell.length_b   1.000
_cell.length_c   1.000
_cell.angle_alpha   90.00
_cell.angle_beta   90.00
_cell.angle_gamma   90.00
#
_symmetry.space_group_name_H-M   'P 1'
#
loop_
_entity.id
_entity.type
_entity.pdbx_description
1 polymer ?
#
loop_
_entity_poly.entity_id
_entity_poly.type
_entity_poly.pdbx_seq_one_letter_code
_entity_poly.pdbx_strand_id
1 'polypeptide(L)'
;MYKITVGISCYKQKRWLHRCLRSLVNQTIDKDNFEIVLVNDDPEERLEDVCNIFSEHLNIRLINNEKNLGLPASLNKILQNSLGQYFVRIDSDDYVSKHFLYMLST
;
A
#
# COMPACT_ATOMS: atom_id res chain seq x y z
N MET A 1 16.53 -4.37 -3.84
CA MET A 1 16.17 -3.45 -2.73
C MET A 1 15.26 -2.35 -3.24
N TYR A 2 14.24 -2.00 -2.46
CA TYR A 2 13.29 -0.97 -2.87
C TYR A 2 13.77 0.41 -2.46
N LYS A 3 13.53 1.38 -3.33
CA LYS A 3 13.80 2.78 -3.00
C LYS A 3 12.70 3.35 -2.10
N ILE A 4 11.45 2.98 -2.36
CA ILE A 4 10.29 3.53 -1.66
C ILE A 4 9.43 2.39 -1.11
N THR A 5 8.96 2.55 0.12
CA THR A 5 7.83 1.79 0.65
C THR A 5 6.60 2.68 0.69
N VAL A 6 5.54 2.24 0.01
CA VAL A 6 4.23 2.89 0.08
C VAL A 6 3.42 2.16 1.15
N GLY A 7 3.07 2.87 2.22
CA GLY A 7 2.28 2.29 3.31
C GLY A 7 0.82 2.65 3.19
N ILE A 8 -0.05 1.64 3.23
CA ILE A 8 -1.49 1.81 3.14
C ILE A 8 -2.14 1.05 4.28
N SER A 9 -2.97 1.75 5.08
CA SER A 9 -3.82 1.11 6.08
C SER A 9 -5.26 1.17 5.57
N CYS A 10 -5.95 0.03 5.56
CA CYS A 10 -7.31 -0.07 5.04
C CYS A 10 -8.25 -0.57 6.13
N TYR A 11 -9.29 0.23 6.44
CA TYR A 11 -10.35 -0.13 7.36
C TYR A 11 -11.68 0.29 6.75
N LYS A 12 -12.49 -0.70 6.37
CA LYS A 12 -13.83 -0.50 5.77
C LYS A 12 -13.82 0.35 4.50
N GLN A 13 -12.73 0.27 3.73
CA GLN A 13 -12.56 1.04 2.51
C GLN A 13 -12.16 0.19 1.31
N LYS A 14 -12.51 -1.10 1.35
CA LYS A 14 -12.14 -2.03 0.28
C LYS A 14 -12.55 -1.53 -1.10
N ARG A 15 -13.73 -0.94 -1.22
CA ARG A 15 -14.23 -0.42 -2.51
C ARG A 15 -13.34 0.68 -3.09
N TRP A 16 -12.67 1.46 -2.23
CA TRP A 16 -11.78 2.54 -2.66
C TRP A 16 -10.36 2.07 -2.87
N LEU A 17 -9.96 1.00 -2.18
CA LEU A 17 -8.62 0.44 -2.28
C LEU A 17 -8.29 0.04 -3.70
N HIS A 18 -9.24 -0.49 -4.45
CA HIS A 18 -9.06 -0.88 -5.84
C HIS A 18 -8.56 0.30 -6.68
N ARG A 19 -9.17 1.48 -6.52
CA ARG A 19 -8.77 2.70 -7.23
C ARG A 19 -7.40 3.17 -6.78
N CYS A 20 -7.12 3.10 -5.47
CA CYS A 20 -5.83 3.46 -4.91
C CYS A 20 -4.71 2.62 -5.53
N LEU A 21 -4.86 1.30 -5.52
CA LEU A 21 -3.87 0.40 -6.09
C LEU A 21 -3.70 0.58 -7.59
N ARG A 22 -4.79 0.84 -8.31
CA ARG A 22 -4.72 1.10 -9.74
C ARG A 22 -3.87 2.33 -10.06
N SER A 23 -3.96 3.38 -9.25
CA SER A 23 -3.14 4.57 -9.44
C SER A 23 -1.65 4.28 -9.25
N LEU A 24 -1.31 3.24 -8.49
CA LEU A 24 0.09 2.84 -8.28
C LEU A 24 0.61 1.96 -9.41
N VAL A 25 -0.25 1.30 -10.18
CA VAL A 25 0.16 0.50 -11.35
C VAL A 25 0.78 1.40 -12.43
N ASN A 26 0.26 2.61 -12.57
CA ASN A 26 0.63 3.52 -13.67
C ASN A 26 1.75 4.50 -13.29
N GLN A 27 2.47 4.25 -12.21
CA GLN A 27 3.57 5.13 -11.82
C GLN A 27 4.70 5.10 -12.84
N THR A 28 5.39 6.24 -13.00
CA THR A 28 6.48 6.37 -13.95
C THR A 28 7.81 5.81 -13.45
N ILE A 29 7.89 5.38 -12.20
CA ILE A 29 9.04 4.60 -11.75
C ILE A 29 8.74 3.11 -11.94
N ASP A 30 9.80 2.32 -12.08
CA ASP A 30 9.71 0.88 -12.26
C ASP A 30 9.06 0.24 -11.03
N LYS A 31 8.19 -0.74 -11.24
CA LYS A 31 7.54 -1.48 -10.15
C LYS A 31 8.56 -2.16 -9.22
N ASP A 32 9.75 -2.45 -9.70
CA ASP A 32 10.80 -3.07 -8.89
C ASP A 32 11.51 -2.08 -7.97
N ASN A 33 11.25 -0.79 -8.11
CA ASN A 33 11.83 0.24 -7.27
C ASN A 33 10.96 0.62 -6.07
N PHE A 34 9.75 0.11 -5.98
CA PHE A 34 8.91 0.37 -4.81
C PHE A 34 8.10 -0.86 -4.42
N GLU A 35 7.78 -0.92 -3.16
CA GLU A 35 6.90 -1.94 -2.59
C GLU A 35 5.68 -1.26 -1.96
N ILE A 36 4.61 -2.03 -1.81
CA ILE A 36 3.42 -1.60 -1.07
C ILE A 36 3.30 -2.51 0.15
N VAL A 37 3.23 -1.93 1.33
CA VAL A 37 2.88 -2.65 2.55
C VAL A 37 1.47 -2.22 2.93
N LEU A 38 0.53 -3.14 2.78
CA LEU A 38 -0.89 -2.91 3.02
C LEU A 38 -1.30 -3.61 4.30
N VAL A 39 -1.79 -2.85 5.27
CA VAL A 39 -2.35 -3.42 6.49
C VAL A 39 -3.86 -3.40 6.39
N ASN A 40 -4.46 -4.57 6.55
CA ASN A 40 -5.89 -4.74 6.66
C ASN A 40 -6.26 -4.66 8.14
N ASP A 41 -6.91 -3.57 8.55
CA ASP A 41 -7.27 -3.32 9.94
C ASP A 41 -8.71 -3.75 10.25
N ASP A 42 -9.36 -4.45 9.32
CA ASP A 42 -10.71 -4.99 9.52
C ASP A 42 -10.67 -6.51 9.41
N PRO A 43 -10.75 -7.23 10.56
CA PRO A 43 -10.67 -8.69 10.53
C PRO A 43 -11.86 -9.37 9.84
N GLU A 44 -12.95 -8.64 9.63
CA GLU A 44 -14.13 -9.17 8.94
C GLU A 44 -14.07 -8.97 7.42
N GLU A 45 -13.07 -8.23 6.92
CA GLU A 45 -12.94 -7.94 5.51
C GLU A 45 -11.77 -8.70 4.93
N ARG A 46 -11.96 -9.25 3.74
CA ARG A 46 -10.91 -9.97 3.02
C ARG A 46 -10.34 -9.09 1.91
N LEU A 47 -9.04 -8.84 1.94
CA LEU A 47 -8.37 -8.01 0.93
C LEU A 47 -7.48 -8.83 -0.02
N GLU A 48 -7.32 -10.12 0.20
CA GLU A 48 -6.49 -10.99 -0.64
C GLU A 48 -6.95 -10.98 -2.10
N ASP A 49 -8.24 -10.94 -2.34
CA ASP A 49 -8.80 -10.91 -3.69
C ASP A 49 -8.40 -9.63 -4.44
N VAL A 50 -8.43 -8.48 -3.76
CA VAL A 50 -8.00 -7.22 -4.37
C VAL A 50 -6.50 -7.26 -4.65
N CYS A 51 -5.71 -7.73 -3.69
CA CYS A 51 -4.25 -7.84 -3.88
C CYS A 51 -3.91 -8.74 -5.06
N ASN A 52 -4.63 -9.84 -5.22
CA ASN A 52 -4.37 -10.78 -6.30
C ASN A 52 -4.61 -10.18 -7.69
N ILE A 53 -5.57 -9.25 -7.81
CA ILE A 53 -5.83 -8.55 -9.07
C ILE A 53 -4.59 -7.78 -9.53
N PHE A 54 -3.83 -7.22 -8.60
CA PHE A 54 -2.69 -6.36 -8.91
C PHE A 54 -1.33 -7.04 -8.75
N SER A 55 -1.29 -8.32 -8.38
CA SER A 55 -0.03 -9.01 -8.02
C SER A 55 0.97 -9.09 -9.16
N GLU A 56 0.53 -9.07 -10.40
CA GLU A 56 1.43 -9.09 -11.56
C GLU A 56 2.05 -7.72 -11.86
N HIS A 57 1.46 -6.66 -11.33
CA HIS A 57 1.83 -5.28 -11.64
C HIS A 57 2.45 -4.54 -10.46
N LEU A 58 2.27 -5.03 -9.25
CA LEU A 58 2.71 -4.37 -8.04
C LEU A 58 3.32 -5.38 -7.07
N ASN A 59 4.32 -4.93 -6.32
CA ASN A 59 4.90 -5.71 -5.23
C ASN A 59 4.14 -5.36 -3.95
N ILE A 60 3.14 -6.16 -3.61
CA ILE A 60 2.26 -5.91 -2.45
C ILE A 60 2.52 -6.98 -1.39
N ARG A 61 2.74 -6.54 -0.16
CA ARG A 61 2.69 -7.41 1.01
C ARG A 61 1.51 -7.02 1.86
N LEU A 62 0.61 -7.99 2.08
CA LEU A 62 -0.60 -7.80 2.88
C LEU A 62 -0.37 -8.31 4.29
N ILE A 63 -0.70 -7.48 5.27
CA ILE A 63 -0.68 -7.84 6.69
C ILE A 63 -2.09 -7.71 7.21
N ASN A 64 -2.63 -8.80 7.76
CA ASN A 64 -3.98 -8.80 8.34
C ASN A 64 -3.89 -8.65 9.84
N ASN A 65 -4.53 -7.62 10.39
CA ASN A 65 -4.68 -7.48 11.84
C ASN A 65 -5.78 -8.44 12.33
N GLU A 66 -5.55 -9.08 13.46
CA GLU A 66 -6.53 -10.00 14.04
C GLU A 66 -7.74 -9.27 14.62
N LYS A 67 -7.58 -7.99 14.92
CA LYS A 67 -8.65 -7.11 15.40
C LYS A 67 -8.37 -5.68 14.94
N ASN A 68 -9.36 -4.81 15.03
CA ASN A 68 -9.17 -3.41 14.72
C ASN A 68 -8.22 -2.78 15.75
N LEU A 69 -7.04 -2.38 15.29
CA LEU A 69 -6.00 -1.79 16.14
C LEU A 69 -5.93 -0.27 16.04
N GLY A 70 -6.55 0.31 15.01
CA GLY A 70 -6.49 1.74 14.74
C GLY A 70 -5.30 2.13 13.86
N LEU A 71 -5.35 3.36 13.37
CA LEU A 71 -4.39 3.85 12.40
C LEU A 71 -2.95 3.92 12.95
N PRO A 72 -2.69 4.45 14.16
CA PRO A 72 -1.31 4.52 14.65
C PRO A 72 -0.64 3.15 14.76
N ALA A 73 -1.35 2.14 15.27
CA ALA A 73 -0.80 0.80 15.40
C ALA A 73 -0.55 0.17 14.02
N SER A 74 -1.46 0.39 13.07
CA SER A 74 -1.30 -0.11 11.70
C SER A 74 -0.11 0.55 11.01
N LEU A 75 0.09 1.85 11.18
CA LEU A 75 1.25 2.55 10.63
C LEU A 75 2.56 2.03 11.23
N ASN A 76 2.59 1.73 12.52
CA ASN A 76 3.76 1.15 13.15
C ASN A 76 4.10 -0.23 12.55
N LYS A 77 3.09 -1.06 12.30
CA LYS A 77 3.30 -2.34 11.63
C LYS A 77 3.90 -2.16 10.24
N ILE A 78 3.38 -1.18 9.49
CA ILE A 78 3.90 -0.89 8.16
C ILE A 78 5.37 -0.49 8.23
N LEU A 79 5.72 0.42 9.14
CA LEU A 79 7.08 0.87 9.30
C LEU A 79 8.03 -0.27 9.68
N GLN A 80 7.61 -1.15 10.59
CA GLN A 80 8.40 -2.30 11.02
C GLN A 80 8.66 -3.28 9.89
N ASN A 81 7.80 -3.32 8.88
CA ASN A 81 7.89 -4.22 7.74
C ASN A 81 8.41 -3.55 6.47
N SER A 82 8.78 -2.27 6.53
CA SER A 82 9.24 -1.51 5.38
C SER A 82 10.67 -1.89 5.01
N LEU A 83 10.90 -2.11 3.72
CA LEU A 83 12.21 -2.43 3.17
C LEU A 83 12.78 -1.29 2.32
N GLY A 84 11.99 -0.28 2.01
CA GLY A 84 12.41 0.85 1.20
C GLY A 84 13.30 1.83 1.96
N GLN A 85 14.11 2.57 1.21
CA GLN A 85 14.93 3.64 1.79
C GLN A 85 14.07 4.79 2.28
N TYR A 86 12.98 5.06 1.58
CA TYR A 86 12.03 6.12 1.90
C TYR A 86 10.66 5.53 2.14
N PHE A 87 9.89 6.18 2.98
CA PHE A 87 8.54 5.77 3.31
C PHE A 87 7.56 6.87 2.93
N VAL A 88 6.45 6.50 2.28
CA VAL A 88 5.35 7.40 2.01
C VAL A 88 4.04 6.72 2.39
N ARG A 89 3.18 7.45 3.05
CA ARG A 89 1.84 6.98 3.39
C ARG A 89 0.84 7.48 2.36
N ILE A 90 -0.05 6.58 1.92
CA ILE A 90 -1.20 6.91 1.07
C ILE A 90 -2.43 6.34 1.75
N ASP A 91 -3.50 7.12 1.83
CA ASP A 91 -4.75 6.63 2.39
C ASP A 91 -5.45 5.71 1.38
N SER A 92 -6.13 4.68 1.89
CA SER A 92 -6.75 3.65 1.04
C SER A 92 -7.87 4.17 0.14
N ASP A 93 -8.43 5.33 0.45
CA ASP A 93 -9.46 5.98 -0.37
C ASP A 93 -8.89 7.05 -1.31
N ASP A 94 -7.57 7.25 -1.30
CA ASP A 94 -6.91 8.20 -2.19
C ASP A 94 -6.42 7.52 -3.47
N TYR A 95 -6.07 8.34 -4.44
CA TYR A 95 -5.35 7.92 -5.63
C TYR A 95 -4.33 9.01 -5.97
N VAL A 96 -3.27 8.63 -6.68
CA VAL A 96 -2.14 9.53 -6.91
C VAL A 96 -1.86 9.68 -8.41
N SER A 97 -1.23 10.79 -8.78
CA SER A 97 -0.83 11.01 -10.16
C SER A 97 0.27 10.03 -10.58
N LYS A 98 0.43 9.83 -11.88
CA LYS A 98 1.41 8.86 -12.41
C LYS A 98 2.86 9.22 -12.09
N HIS A 99 3.16 10.47 -11.76
CA HIS A 99 4.52 10.93 -11.44
C HIS A 99 4.77 11.07 -9.93
N PHE A 100 3.81 10.67 -9.10
CA PHE A 100 3.88 10.91 -7.66
C PHE A 100 5.15 10.34 -7.03
N LEU A 101 5.40 9.06 -7.27
CA LEU A 101 6.57 8.39 -6.68
C LEU A 101 7.89 8.88 -7.31
N TYR A 102 7.86 9.16 -8.59
CA TYR A 102 9.04 9.71 -9.26
C TYR A 102 9.47 11.04 -8.64
N MET A 103 8.51 11.93 -8.40
CA MET A 103 8.80 13.24 -7.80
C MET A 103 9.33 13.11 -6.38
N LEU A 104 8.83 12.15 -5.61
CA LEU A 104 9.32 11.90 -4.27
C LEU A 104 10.73 11.30 -4.26
N SER A 105 11.13 10.61 -5.32
CA SER A 105 12.41 9.92 -5.38
C SER A 105 13.55 10.80 -5.88
N THR A 106 13.26 12.00 -6.33
CA THR A 106 14.28 12.98 -6.79
C THR A 106 14.70 14.01 -5.71
#